data_cc9381e01b622a442cbdcbe528b732b5
#
_entry.id   cc9381e01b622a442cbdcbe528b732b5
#
_cell.length_a   1.000
_cell.length_b   1.000
_cell.length_c   1.000
_cell.angle_alpha   90.00
_cell.angle_beta   90.00
_cell.angle_gamma   90.00
#
_symmetry.space_group_name_H-M   'P 1'
#
loop_
_entity.id
_entity.type
_entity.pdbx_description
1 polymer ?
#
loop_
_entity_poly.entity_id
_entity_poly.type
_entity_poly.pdbx_seq_one_letter_code
_entity_poly.pdbx_strand_id
1 'polypeptide(L)'
;MYILENKNQPTPIEETTFADLNMLERDIEEMLRLNIDMLCETDEESMLIVGQQVRNEQNGRSDLTAIDNSGNIVLIEVKRDVNDIANRKEPFEFQAIRYAASCATLKSTSELVQNLFAPYVEKHRSEFTKEQNLTATEIATRKLDEFIKQCNITEFNEHQKIVLVASGFDEQTISAVAWLNSNKVDISCYQIFPYRLNDEILIYIKKIIPI
;
A
#
# COMPACT_ATOMS: atom_id res chain seq x y z
N MET A 1 -21.48 -13.21 -3.04
CA MET A 1 -21.31 -12.71 -4.44
C MET A 1 -21.71 -13.80 -5.42
N TYR A 2 -22.11 -13.47 -6.66
CA TYR A 2 -22.50 -14.45 -7.68
C TYR A 2 -21.86 -14.05 -9.01
N ILE A 3 -21.42 -15.03 -9.78
CA ILE A 3 -21.07 -14.85 -11.19
C ILE A 3 -22.26 -15.26 -12.06
N LEU A 4 -22.55 -14.50 -13.11
CA LEU A 4 -23.60 -14.80 -14.05
C LEU A 4 -22.97 -15.36 -15.33
N GLU A 5 -22.84 -16.68 -15.42
CA GLU A 5 -22.26 -17.36 -16.58
C GLU A 5 -23.16 -17.29 -17.80
N ASN A 6 -24.48 -17.39 -17.56
CA ASN A 6 -25.54 -17.22 -18.55
C ASN A 6 -26.60 -16.31 -17.96
N LYS A 7 -27.39 -15.61 -18.80
CA LYS A 7 -28.36 -14.59 -18.35
C LYS A 7 -29.30 -14.99 -17.21
N ASN A 8 -29.45 -16.28 -16.91
CA ASN A 8 -30.41 -16.79 -15.93
C ASN A 8 -29.84 -17.85 -14.97
N GLN A 9 -28.52 -18.06 -14.94
CA GLN A 9 -27.89 -19.06 -14.06
C GLN A 9 -26.76 -18.42 -13.26
N PRO A 10 -27.06 -17.88 -12.07
CA PRO A 10 -26.02 -17.38 -11.17
C PRO A 10 -25.33 -18.53 -10.45
N THR A 11 -24.01 -18.56 -10.52
CA THR A 11 -23.16 -19.46 -9.74
C THR A 11 -22.62 -18.70 -8.51
N PRO A 12 -22.78 -19.21 -7.27
CA PRO A 12 -22.24 -18.55 -6.09
C PRO A 12 -20.71 -18.57 -6.13
N ILE A 13 -20.10 -17.45 -5.75
CA ILE A 13 -18.68 -17.36 -5.49
C ILE A 13 -18.48 -17.58 -3.99
N GLU A 14 -17.63 -18.53 -3.63
CA GLU A 14 -17.39 -18.88 -2.23
C GLU A 14 -16.51 -17.84 -1.56
N GLU A 15 -16.91 -17.39 -0.36
CA GLU A 15 -16.06 -16.61 0.50
C GLU A 15 -14.94 -17.51 1.04
N THR A 16 -13.72 -17.00 1.05
CA THR A 16 -12.56 -17.68 1.62
C THR A 16 -11.73 -16.69 2.42
N THR A 17 -10.71 -17.18 3.11
CA THR A 17 -9.79 -16.31 3.84
C THR A 17 -8.37 -16.46 3.31
N PHE A 18 -7.53 -15.46 3.53
CA PHE A 18 -6.11 -15.57 3.20
C PHE A 18 -5.44 -16.73 3.96
N ALA A 19 -5.92 -17.03 5.16
CA ALA A 19 -5.44 -18.18 5.95
C ALA A 19 -5.78 -19.52 5.27
N ASP A 20 -7.01 -19.69 4.74
CA ASP A 20 -7.43 -20.89 4.02
C ASP A 20 -6.67 -21.06 2.69
N LEU A 21 -6.21 -19.94 2.11
CA LEU A 21 -5.35 -19.93 0.92
C LEU A 21 -3.86 -20.14 1.25
N ASN A 22 -3.51 -20.33 2.54
CA ASN A 22 -2.13 -20.36 3.02
C ASN A 22 -1.31 -19.10 2.67
N MET A 23 -1.97 -17.99 2.45
CA MET A 23 -1.33 -16.69 2.23
C MET A 23 -0.97 -16.04 3.56
N LEU A 24 0.26 -15.56 3.65
CA LEU A 24 0.77 -14.79 4.78
C LEU A 24 0.64 -13.28 4.49
N GLU A 25 0.81 -12.46 5.50
CA GLU A 25 0.83 -10.99 5.37
C GLU A 25 1.81 -10.53 4.28
N ARG A 26 3.01 -11.11 4.25
CA ARG A 26 4.02 -10.82 3.20
C ARG A 26 3.57 -11.14 1.76
N ASP A 27 2.67 -12.10 1.60
CA ASP A 27 2.18 -12.49 0.26
C ASP A 27 1.15 -11.46 -0.24
N ILE A 28 0.35 -10.91 0.69
CA ILE A 28 -0.57 -9.79 0.41
C ILE A 28 0.23 -8.51 0.14
N GLU A 29 1.26 -8.23 0.95
CA GLU A 29 2.16 -7.10 0.75
C GLU A 29 2.81 -7.16 -0.65
N GLU A 30 3.33 -8.34 -1.03
CA GLU A 30 3.97 -8.53 -2.35
C GLU A 30 2.97 -8.40 -3.51
N MET A 31 1.76 -8.91 -3.35
CA MET A 31 0.69 -8.75 -4.32
C MET A 31 0.36 -7.26 -4.54
N LEU A 32 0.21 -6.49 -3.46
CA LEU A 32 -0.04 -5.05 -3.53
C LEU A 32 1.17 -4.28 -4.09
N ARG A 33 2.38 -4.67 -3.73
CA ARG A 33 3.60 -4.07 -4.27
C ARG A 33 3.68 -4.17 -5.79
N LEU A 34 3.30 -5.31 -6.34
CA LEU A 34 3.32 -5.57 -7.79
C LEU A 34 2.10 -4.98 -8.53
N ASN A 35 1.03 -4.66 -7.80
CA ASN A 35 -0.24 -4.22 -8.36
C ASN A 35 -0.83 -3.06 -7.53
N ILE A 36 -0.03 -2.01 -7.31
CA ILE A 36 -0.41 -0.91 -6.41
C ILE A 36 -1.66 -0.16 -6.89
N ASP A 37 -1.94 -0.18 -8.18
CA ASP A 37 -3.13 0.42 -8.77
C ASP A 37 -4.44 -0.19 -8.24
N MET A 38 -4.38 -1.38 -7.62
CA MET A 38 -5.53 -1.96 -6.90
C MET A 38 -6.03 -1.09 -5.73
N LEU A 39 -5.20 -0.17 -5.22
CA LEU A 39 -5.56 0.79 -4.17
C LEU A 39 -5.96 2.16 -4.72
N CYS A 40 -5.90 2.37 -6.04
CA CYS A 40 -6.38 3.58 -6.68
C CYS A 40 -7.89 3.48 -6.92
N GLU A 41 -8.64 4.52 -6.56
CA GLU A 41 -10.11 4.52 -6.67
C GLU A 41 -10.59 4.94 -8.05
N THR A 42 -9.76 5.68 -8.78
CA THR A 42 -10.05 6.20 -10.11
C THR A 42 -8.87 6.00 -11.05
N ASP A 43 -9.14 6.01 -12.35
CA ASP A 43 -8.08 5.97 -13.39
C ASP A 43 -7.18 7.23 -13.38
N GLU A 44 -7.57 8.27 -12.65
CA GLU A 44 -6.78 9.49 -12.47
C GLU A 44 -5.77 9.39 -11.34
N GLU A 45 -5.94 8.42 -10.43
CA GLU A 45 -5.00 8.15 -9.36
C GLU A 45 -3.89 7.22 -9.85
N SER A 46 -2.69 7.46 -9.38
CA SER A 46 -1.56 6.57 -9.61
C SER A 46 -0.55 6.67 -8.48
N MET A 47 0.16 5.59 -8.25
CA MET A 47 1.20 5.50 -7.23
C MET A 47 2.45 4.81 -7.79
N LEU A 48 3.62 5.25 -7.35
CA LEU A 48 4.90 4.60 -7.61
C LEU A 48 5.44 4.05 -6.29
N ILE A 49 5.65 2.73 -6.21
CA ILE A 49 6.31 2.11 -5.05
C ILE A 49 7.78 2.56 -5.02
N VAL A 50 8.19 3.10 -3.88
CA VAL A 50 9.55 3.60 -3.63
C VAL A 50 10.23 2.91 -2.44
N GLY A 51 9.51 2.06 -1.70
CA GLY A 51 10.04 1.35 -0.55
C GLY A 51 9.22 0.12 -0.17
N GLN A 52 9.91 -0.89 0.35
CA GLN A 52 9.30 -2.09 0.94
C GLN A 52 10.10 -2.51 2.16
N GLN A 53 9.42 -2.75 3.30
CA GLN A 53 10.03 -3.14 4.57
C GLN A 53 11.10 -2.13 5.03
N VAL A 54 10.78 -0.83 4.88
CA VAL A 54 11.69 0.27 5.21
C VAL A 54 11.83 0.40 6.71
N ARG A 55 13.06 0.31 7.21
CA ARG A 55 13.37 0.50 8.62
C ARG A 55 13.46 1.99 8.96
N ASN A 56 12.80 2.38 10.04
CA ASN A 56 13.03 3.69 10.63
C ASN A 56 14.12 3.64 11.72
N GLU A 57 14.53 4.81 12.22
CA GLU A 57 15.55 4.95 13.29
C GLU A 57 15.20 4.20 14.59
N GLN A 58 13.92 3.88 14.82
CA GLN A 58 13.41 3.19 16.01
C GLN A 58 13.21 1.69 15.80
N ASN A 59 13.83 1.10 14.76
CA ASN A 59 13.72 -0.32 14.37
C ASN A 59 12.31 -0.80 13.99
N GLY A 60 11.38 0.12 13.73
CA GLY A 60 10.12 -0.21 13.10
C GLY A 60 10.28 -0.38 11.58
N ARG A 61 9.35 -1.09 10.94
CA ARG A 61 9.30 -1.28 9.49
C ARG A 61 7.92 -0.92 8.98
N SER A 62 7.87 -0.05 7.95
CA SER A 62 6.67 0.12 7.14
C SER A 62 6.61 -1.00 6.10
N ASP A 63 5.42 -1.52 5.81
CA ASP A 63 5.28 -2.59 4.82
C ASP A 63 5.59 -2.07 3.42
N LEU A 64 4.81 -1.11 2.91
CA LEU A 64 5.08 -0.46 1.63
C LEU A 64 5.13 1.05 1.78
N THR A 65 5.93 1.68 0.94
CA THR A 65 5.98 3.14 0.80
C THR A 65 5.87 3.48 -0.68
N ALA A 66 4.99 4.41 -1.01
CA ALA A 66 4.78 4.90 -2.37
C ALA A 66 4.86 6.43 -2.41
N ILE A 67 4.93 6.99 -3.62
CA ILE A 67 4.62 8.38 -3.92
C ILE A 67 3.38 8.41 -4.79
N ASP A 68 2.42 9.29 -4.49
CA ASP A 68 1.21 9.45 -5.30
C ASP A 68 1.39 10.48 -6.42
N ASN A 69 0.40 10.57 -7.29
CA ASN A 69 0.39 11.53 -8.40
C ASN A 69 0.23 13.00 -7.97
N SER A 70 0.07 13.28 -6.68
CA SER A 70 0.14 14.63 -6.11
C SER A 70 1.53 14.93 -5.51
N GLY A 71 2.46 13.99 -5.52
CA GLY A 71 3.80 14.13 -4.96
C GLY A 71 3.91 13.84 -3.47
N ASN A 72 2.86 13.32 -2.84
CA ASN A 72 2.85 12.98 -1.42
C ASN A 72 3.37 11.56 -1.18
N ILE A 73 4.07 11.37 -0.07
CA ILE A 73 4.46 10.03 0.37
C ILE A 73 3.25 9.32 0.98
N VAL A 74 3.01 8.10 0.52
CA VAL A 74 1.93 7.22 0.95
C VAL A 74 2.53 6.06 1.73
N LEU A 75 2.15 5.92 2.99
CA LEU A 75 2.47 4.79 3.85
C LEU A 75 1.37 3.75 3.75
N ILE A 76 1.71 2.52 3.41
CA ILE A 76 0.76 1.43 3.29
C ILE A 76 1.16 0.35 4.28
N GLU A 77 0.29 0.10 5.25
CA GLU A 77 0.44 -0.96 6.25
C GLU A 77 -0.58 -2.06 5.97
N VAL A 78 -0.12 -3.29 5.99
CA VAL A 78 -0.91 -4.46 5.61
C VAL A 78 -1.08 -5.38 6.80
N LYS A 79 -2.30 -5.88 7.01
CA LYS A 79 -2.57 -6.98 7.94
C LYS A 79 -3.44 -8.03 7.27
N ARG A 80 -3.13 -9.28 7.55
CA ARG A 80 -3.84 -10.39 6.93
C ARG A 80 -5.31 -10.42 7.39
N ASP A 81 -5.54 -10.29 8.71
CA ASP A 81 -6.88 -10.38 9.27
C ASP A 81 -7.04 -9.59 10.59
N VAL A 82 -8.26 -9.54 11.09
CA VAL A 82 -8.62 -8.82 12.33
C VAL A 82 -7.93 -9.39 13.58
N ASN A 83 -7.59 -10.69 13.58
CA ASN A 83 -6.89 -11.30 14.71
C ASN A 83 -5.44 -10.82 14.77
N ASP A 84 -4.82 -10.60 13.62
CA ASP A 84 -3.48 -10.02 13.52
C ASP A 84 -3.51 -8.56 14.01
N ILE A 85 -4.63 -7.86 13.88
CA ILE A 85 -4.85 -6.52 14.44
C ILE A 85 -5.05 -6.57 15.96
N ALA A 86 -5.90 -7.44 16.45
CA ALA A 86 -6.28 -7.53 17.88
C ALA A 86 -5.13 -8.01 18.79
N ASN A 87 -4.26 -8.88 18.29
CA ASN A 87 -3.20 -9.52 19.08
C ASN A 87 -1.87 -8.73 19.11
N ARG A 88 -1.87 -7.45 18.77
CA ARG A 88 -0.66 -6.64 18.69
C ARG A 88 -0.25 -6.00 20.01
N LYS A 89 1.05 -5.67 20.05
CA LYS A 89 1.63 -4.83 21.11
C LYS A 89 1.31 -3.34 20.91
N GLU A 90 1.06 -2.92 19.68
CA GLU A 90 0.82 -1.54 19.30
C GLU A 90 -0.39 -1.43 18.37
N PRO A 91 -1.29 -0.45 18.56
CA PRO A 91 -2.39 -0.19 17.66
C PRO A 91 -1.94 0.06 16.21
N PHE A 92 -2.75 -0.39 15.25
CA PHE A 92 -2.41 -0.40 13.82
C PHE A 92 -2.20 0.98 13.26
N GLU A 93 -3.08 1.88 13.60
CA GLU A 93 -3.03 3.26 13.21
C GLU A 93 -1.81 3.99 13.82
N PHE A 94 -1.42 3.70 15.06
CA PHE A 94 -0.27 4.34 15.69
C PHE A 94 1.06 3.94 15.05
N GLN A 95 1.20 2.69 14.65
CA GLN A 95 2.36 2.23 13.90
C GLN A 95 2.51 3.02 12.61
N ALA A 96 1.43 3.12 11.83
CA ALA A 96 1.41 3.84 10.56
C ALA A 96 1.69 5.35 10.73
N ILE A 97 1.10 5.99 11.75
CA ILE A 97 1.34 7.42 12.06
C ILE A 97 2.82 7.68 12.34
N ARG A 98 3.50 6.82 13.10
CA ARG A 98 4.93 7.00 13.38
C ARG A 98 5.78 6.91 12.12
N TYR A 99 5.44 6.03 11.19
CA TYR A 99 6.15 5.94 9.92
C TYR A 99 5.87 7.14 9.02
N ALA A 100 4.62 7.59 8.97
CA ALA A 100 4.27 8.82 8.25
C ALA A 100 5.07 10.02 8.79
N ALA A 101 5.15 10.16 10.12
CA ALA A 101 5.94 11.21 10.76
C ALA A 101 7.44 11.13 10.39
N SER A 102 8.01 9.93 10.27
CA SER A 102 9.40 9.75 9.80
C SER A 102 9.54 10.16 8.33
N CYS A 103 8.59 9.81 7.47
CA CYS A 103 8.61 10.20 6.06
C CYS A 103 8.37 11.70 5.86
N ALA A 104 7.68 12.39 6.79
CA ALA A 104 7.50 13.84 6.77
C ALA A 104 8.81 14.63 6.87
N THR A 105 9.90 13.99 7.31
CA THR A 105 11.23 14.61 7.39
C THR A 105 11.93 14.70 6.03
N LEU A 106 11.52 13.91 5.04
CA LEU A 106 12.06 13.95 3.69
C LEU A 106 11.58 15.21 2.96
N LYS A 107 12.51 16.10 2.62
CA LYS A 107 12.19 17.43 2.07
C LYS A 107 12.49 17.56 0.57
N SER A 108 13.09 16.54 -0.03
CA SER A 108 13.44 16.55 -1.45
C SER A 108 13.34 15.17 -2.09
N THR A 109 13.14 15.16 -3.39
CA THR A 109 13.19 13.95 -4.22
C THR A 109 14.55 13.24 -4.13
N SER A 110 15.63 14.00 -3.97
CA SER A 110 16.97 13.44 -3.77
C SER A 110 17.08 12.65 -2.47
N GLU A 111 16.50 13.16 -1.37
CA GLU A 111 16.44 12.43 -0.10
C GLU A 111 15.59 11.18 -0.20
N LEU A 112 14.44 11.25 -0.89
CA LEU A 112 13.60 10.09 -1.16
C LEU A 112 14.38 9.01 -1.92
N VAL A 113 15.09 9.41 -2.98
CA VAL A 113 15.92 8.49 -3.77
C VAL A 113 16.98 7.84 -2.91
N GLN A 114 17.76 8.62 -2.16
CA GLN A 114 18.87 8.10 -1.38
C GLN A 114 18.43 7.20 -0.22
N ASN A 115 17.39 7.60 0.48
CA ASN A 115 16.99 6.95 1.74
C ASN A 115 16.02 5.78 1.53
N LEU A 116 15.19 5.81 0.48
CA LEU A 116 14.15 4.82 0.25
C LEU A 116 14.26 4.13 -1.11
N PHE A 117 14.27 4.90 -2.21
CA PHE A 117 14.05 4.31 -3.52
C PHE A 117 15.27 3.58 -4.09
N ALA A 118 16.49 4.09 -3.92
CA ALA A 118 17.66 3.37 -4.34
C ALA A 118 17.89 2.06 -3.55
N PRO A 119 17.74 2.01 -2.22
CA PRO A 119 17.72 0.75 -1.47
C PRO A 119 16.64 -0.24 -1.94
N TYR A 120 15.43 0.25 -2.28
CA TYR A 120 14.37 -0.57 -2.85
C TYR A 120 14.76 -1.16 -4.21
N VAL A 121 15.28 -0.35 -5.13
CA VAL A 121 15.77 -0.79 -6.44
C VAL A 121 16.89 -1.83 -6.29
N GLU A 122 17.81 -1.64 -5.36
CA GLU A 122 18.89 -2.60 -5.11
C GLU A 122 18.33 -3.94 -4.59
N LYS A 123 17.36 -3.91 -3.68
CA LYS A 123 16.68 -5.11 -3.16
C LYS A 123 15.97 -5.89 -4.27
N HIS A 124 15.35 -5.18 -5.21
CA HIS A 124 14.58 -5.75 -6.32
C HIS A 124 15.30 -5.67 -7.68
N ARG A 125 16.62 -5.70 -7.66
CA ARG A 125 17.47 -5.49 -8.84
C ARG A 125 17.11 -6.33 -10.07
N SER A 126 16.64 -7.55 -9.85
CA SER A 126 16.22 -8.47 -10.91
C SER A 126 15.01 -7.98 -11.71
N GLU A 127 14.22 -7.06 -11.19
CA GLU A 127 13.04 -6.49 -11.87
C GLU A 127 13.45 -5.36 -12.84
N PHE A 128 14.66 -4.80 -12.69
CA PHE A 128 15.20 -3.70 -13.48
C PHE A 128 16.19 -4.18 -14.55
N THR A 129 15.85 -5.25 -15.26
CA THR A 129 16.76 -5.93 -16.21
C THR A 129 17.16 -5.08 -17.41
N LYS A 130 16.33 -4.11 -17.80
CA LYS A 130 16.63 -3.20 -18.91
C LYS A 130 17.66 -2.12 -18.55
N GLU A 131 17.88 -1.89 -17.26
CA GLU A 131 18.78 -0.86 -16.70
C GLU A 131 20.03 -1.46 -16.04
N GLN A 132 20.49 -2.64 -16.46
CA GLN A 132 21.58 -3.38 -15.81
C GLN A 132 22.90 -2.60 -15.68
N ASN A 133 23.17 -1.65 -16.60
CA ASN A 133 24.38 -0.83 -16.60
C ASN A 133 24.30 0.41 -15.71
N LEU A 134 23.15 0.67 -15.09
CA LEU A 134 22.94 1.81 -14.21
C LEU A 134 23.07 1.39 -12.74
N THR A 135 23.49 2.30 -11.90
CA THR A 135 23.42 2.12 -10.44
C THR A 135 21.96 2.14 -9.95
N ALA A 136 21.71 1.61 -8.77
CA ALA A 136 20.38 1.68 -8.16
C ALA A 136 19.89 3.13 -8.01
N THR A 137 20.78 4.05 -7.66
CA THR A 137 20.47 5.48 -7.55
C THR A 137 20.08 6.09 -8.89
N GLU A 138 20.79 5.77 -9.97
CA GLU A 138 20.46 6.27 -11.31
C GLU A 138 19.11 5.73 -11.81
N ILE A 139 18.81 4.45 -11.53
CA ILE A 139 17.51 3.85 -11.86
C ILE A 139 16.40 4.53 -11.06
N ALA A 140 16.57 4.64 -9.74
CA ALA A 140 15.59 5.26 -8.86
C ALA A 140 15.31 6.72 -9.26
N THR A 141 16.36 7.51 -9.51
CA THR A 141 16.23 8.90 -9.98
C THR A 141 15.44 8.96 -11.29
N ARG A 142 15.82 8.16 -12.27
CA ARG A 142 15.14 8.15 -13.58
C ARG A 142 13.67 7.79 -13.46
N LYS A 143 13.35 6.73 -12.70
CA LYS A 143 11.95 6.29 -12.50
C LYS A 143 11.11 7.33 -11.77
N LEU A 144 11.68 7.98 -10.75
CA LEU A 144 10.99 9.04 -10.03
C LEU A 144 10.77 10.27 -10.93
N ASP A 145 11.78 10.69 -11.70
CA ASP A 145 11.65 11.82 -12.63
C ASP A 145 10.62 11.55 -13.74
N GLU A 146 10.58 10.32 -14.26
CA GLU A 146 9.55 9.88 -15.21
C GLU A 146 8.15 10.00 -14.60
N PHE A 147 7.94 9.52 -13.37
CA PHE A 147 6.67 9.59 -12.66
C PHE A 147 6.25 11.03 -12.37
N ILE A 148 7.17 11.86 -11.84
CA ILE A 148 6.94 13.27 -11.57
C ILE A 148 6.50 14.02 -12.84
N LYS A 149 7.18 13.75 -13.97
CA LYS A 149 6.87 14.37 -15.25
C LYS A 149 5.52 13.89 -15.81
N GLN A 150 5.23 12.60 -15.73
CA GLN A 150 3.96 12.03 -16.21
C GLN A 150 2.76 12.58 -15.45
N CYS A 151 2.89 12.74 -14.14
CA CYS A 151 1.83 13.24 -13.27
C CYS A 151 1.82 14.76 -13.13
N ASN A 152 2.77 15.49 -13.75
CA ASN A 152 2.93 16.95 -13.61
C ASN A 152 3.06 17.40 -12.14
N ILE A 153 3.78 16.65 -11.33
CA ILE A 153 3.99 16.95 -9.91
C ILE A 153 4.87 18.20 -9.78
N THR A 154 4.39 19.19 -9.06
CA THR A 154 5.07 20.48 -8.81
C THR A 154 5.50 20.66 -7.36
N GLU A 155 4.87 19.94 -6.45
CA GLU A 155 5.12 19.98 -5.01
C GLU A 155 5.53 18.58 -4.54
N PHE A 156 6.37 18.52 -3.51
CA PHE A 156 6.89 17.24 -3.02
C PHE A 156 6.65 17.11 -1.52
N ASN A 157 5.93 16.04 -1.14
CA ASN A 157 5.75 15.58 0.23
C ASN A 157 5.20 16.64 1.20
N GLU A 158 4.31 17.49 0.70
CA GLU A 158 3.62 18.51 1.51
C GLU A 158 2.77 17.85 2.61
N HIS A 159 2.15 16.73 2.28
CA HIS A 159 1.35 15.91 3.17
C HIS A 159 1.77 14.44 3.09
N GLN A 160 1.48 13.68 4.11
CA GLN A 160 1.67 12.22 4.10
C GLN A 160 0.30 11.56 4.14
N LYS A 161 0.12 10.54 3.29
CA LYS A 161 -1.06 9.69 3.29
C LYS A 161 -0.77 8.38 4.00
N ILE A 162 -1.77 7.88 4.69
CA ILE A 162 -1.72 6.58 5.38
C ILE A 162 -2.82 5.69 4.80
N VAL A 163 -2.45 4.50 4.38
CA VAL A 163 -3.36 3.49 3.87
C VAL A 163 -3.22 2.24 4.73
N LEU A 164 -4.28 1.87 5.42
CA LEU A 164 -4.37 0.64 6.17
C LEU A 164 -5.13 -0.39 5.34
N VAL A 165 -4.53 -1.56 5.12
CA VAL A 165 -5.12 -2.64 4.34
C VAL A 165 -5.26 -3.88 5.21
N ALA A 166 -6.48 -4.43 5.32
CA ALA A 166 -6.72 -5.69 6.03
C ALA A 166 -7.99 -6.38 5.52
N SER A 167 -8.17 -7.67 5.79
CA SER A 167 -9.44 -8.34 5.49
C SER A 167 -10.58 -7.91 6.45
N GLY A 168 -10.24 -7.33 7.59
CA GLY A 168 -11.18 -6.75 8.56
C GLY A 168 -10.45 -5.85 9.55
N PHE A 169 -11.18 -4.97 10.21
CA PHE A 169 -10.68 -4.05 11.22
C PHE A 169 -11.52 -4.19 12.50
N ASP A 170 -10.89 -4.03 13.64
CA ASP A 170 -11.60 -3.92 14.90
C ASP A 170 -12.25 -2.54 15.08
N GLU A 171 -13.20 -2.45 16.01
CA GLU A 171 -13.96 -1.22 16.26
C GLU A 171 -13.07 -0.08 16.76
N GLN A 172 -11.98 -0.39 17.47
CA GLN A 172 -11.07 0.62 18.00
C GLN A 172 -10.28 1.27 16.86
N THR A 173 -9.72 0.47 15.95
CA THR A 173 -9.02 0.98 14.75
C THR A 173 -9.96 1.83 13.89
N ILE A 174 -11.18 1.34 13.60
CA ILE A 174 -12.18 2.08 12.81
C ILE A 174 -12.52 3.42 13.47
N SER A 175 -12.77 3.42 14.78
CA SER A 175 -13.10 4.63 15.53
C SER A 175 -11.95 5.64 15.55
N ALA A 176 -10.71 5.16 15.78
CA ALA A 176 -9.52 5.99 15.78
C ALA A 176 -9.27 6.61 14.39
N VAL A 177 -9.35 5.81 13.33
CA VAL A 177 -9.15 6.28 11.95
C VAL A 177 -10.22 7.29 11.55
N ALA A 178 -11.49 7.05 11.87
CA ALA A 178 -12.58 7.99 11.60
C ALA A 178 -12.35 9.34 12.31
N TRP A 179 -11.88 9.31 13.57
CA TRP A 179 -11.54 10.52 14.32
C TRP A 179 -10.35 11.25 13.70
N LEU A 180 -9.26 10.54 13.38
CA LEU A 180 -8.07 11.12 12.73
C LEU A 180 -8.45 11.77 11.40
N ASN A 181 -9.23 11.09 10.57
CA ASN A 181 -9.69 11.61 9.28
C ASN A 181 -10.53 12.88 9.44
N SER A 182 -11.48 12.91 10.42
CA SER A 182 -12.26 14.11 10.73
C SER A 182 -11.40 15.28 11.23
N ASN A 183 -10.20 15.00 11.76
CA ASN A 183 -9.20 16.00 12.16
C ASN A 183 -8.13 16.26 11.08
N LYS A 184 -8.43 15.96 9.81
CA LYS A 184 -7.61 16.25 8.63
C LYS A 184 -6.29 15.46 8.56
N VAL A 185 -6.18 14.34 9.22
CA VAL A 185 -5.13 13.36 8.95
C VAL A 185 -5.57 12.54 7.76
N ASP A 186 -4.78 12.53 6.69
CA ASP A 186 -5.08 11.75 5.48
C ASP A 186 -4.79 10.27 5.73
N ILE A 187 -5.80 9.57 6.23
CA ILE A 187 -5.74 8.15 6.59
C ILE A 187 -6.97 7.43 6.07
N SER A 188 -6.75 6.30 5.40
CA SER A 188 -7.78 5.49 4.76
C SER A 188 -7.70 4.03 5.19
N CYS A 189 -8.85 3.36 5.27
CA CYS A 189 -8.94 1.92 5.47
C CYS A 189 -9.50 1.24 4.23
N TYR A 190 -8.79 0.23 3.75
CA TYR A 190 -9.20 -0.63 2.65
C TYR A 190 -9.37 -2.06 3.15
N GLN A 191 -10.57 -2.61 2.95
CA GLN A 191 -10.77 -4.04 3.13
C GLN A 191 -10.40 -4.79 1.87
N ILE A 192 -9.72 -5.94 2.05
CA ILE A 192 -9.32 -6.82 0.97
C ILE A 192 -9.86 -8.24 1.22
N PHE A 193 -10.62 -8.77 0.27
CA PHE A 193 -11.31 -10.04 0.42
C PHE A 193 -10.93 -11.02 -0.69
N PRO A 194 -10.46 -12.21 -0.36
CA PRO A 194 -10.33 -13.29 -1.31
C PRO A 194 -11.67 -14.04 -1.46
N TYR A 195 -12.00 -14.38 -2.68
CA TYR A 195 -13.10 -15.26 -3.03
C TYR A 195 -12.58 -16.39 -3.91
N ARG A 196 -13.22 -17.55 -3.83
CA ARG A 196 -12.88 -18.70 -4.68
C ARG A 196 -13.99 -18.93 -5.71
N LEU A 197 -13.57 -19.04 -6.97
CA LEU A 197 -14.40 -19.46 -8.07
C LEU A 197 -13.70 -20.61 -8.80
N ASN A 198 -14.13 -21.84 -8.56
CA ASN A 198 -13.42 -23.04 -9.03
C ASN A 198 -11.96 -23.05 -8.56
N ASP A 199 -11.00 -23.06 -9.48
CA ASP A 199 -9.57 -23.02 -9.20
C ASP A 199 -8.98 -21.59 -9.22
N GLU A 200 -9.82 -20.57 -9.46
CA GLU A 200 -9.40 -19.17 -9.51
C GLU A 200 -9.66 -18.46 -8.18
N ILE A 201 -8.78 -17.52 -7.84
CA ILE A 201 -8.93 -16.63 -6.70
C ILE A 201 -9.24 -15.23 -7.23
N LEU A 202 -10.35 -14.69 -6.76
CA LEU A 202 -10.76 -13.33 -7.02
C LEU A 202 -10.43 -12.47 -5.81
N ILE A 203 -9.82 -11.32 -6.02
CA ILE A 203 -9.55 -10.35 -4.96
C ILE A 203 -10.50 -9.17 -5.13
N TYR A 204 -11.23 -8.85 -4.08
CA TYR A 204 -12.06 -7.66 -4.01
C TYR A 204 -11.49 -6.68 -2.98
N ILE A 205 -11.31 -5.44 -3.39
CA ILE A 205 -10.83 -4.36 -2.53
C ILE A 205 -11.92 -3.30 -2.42
N LYS A 206 -12.13 -2.82 -1.20
CA LYS A 206 -13.11 -1.79 -0.91
C LYS A 206 -12.54 -0.80 0.11
N LYS A 207 -12.54 0.47 -0.23
CA LYS A 207 -12.32 1.54 0.75
C LYS A 207 -13.53 1.65 1.67
N ILE A 208 -13.28 1.69 2.96
CA ILE A 208 -14.33 1.78 3.99
C ILE A 208 -14.26 3.07 4.80
N ILE A 209 -13.10 3.73 4.84
CA ILE A 209 -12.90 5.05 5.44
C ILE A 209 -11.89 5.83 4.55
N PRO A 210 -12.13 7.12 4.26
CA PRO A 210 -13.42 7.83 4.44
C PRO A 210 -14.51 7.25 3.54
N ILE A 211 -15.76 7.50 3.93
CA ILE A 211 -16.96 7.05 3.19
C ILE A 211 -17.29 8.07 2.11
#